data_934198157f4a7dd73e56c7e05c47fb45
#
_entry.id   934198157f4a7dd73e56c7e05c47fb45
#
_cell.length_a   1.000
_cell.length_b   1.000
_cell.length_c   1.000
_cell.angle_alpha   90.00
_cell.angle_beta   90.00
_cell.angle_gamma   90.00
#
_symmetry.space_group_name_H-M   'P 1'
#
loop_
_entity.id
_entity.type
_entity.pdbx_description
1 polymer ?
#
loop_
_entity_poly.entity_id
_entity_poly.type
_entity_poly.pdbx_seq_one_letter_code
_entity_poly.pdbx_strand_id
1 'polypeptide(L)'
;RKAAARLPALADIAVLRFNFRGVTSPRGTSGGEFGHGLDEQHDLAAAMDLVQSRGLPHPWIVGWSFGTEVALKWGLEHPIEGAILLSPPLHRTTPAELGAWAGSGKRLVAVIPELDDYLRPAEAAERFAAVPETEFVAVEGGKHLWVGEEQTYRVLTEIVARLNPGVLPLPRTWEG
;
A
#
# COMPACT_ATOMS: atom_id res chain seq x y z
N ARG A 1 -9.79 -7.48 -1.83
CA ARG A 1 -10.20 -8.79 -2.37
C ARG A 1 -9.69 -8.98 -3.79
N LYS A 2 -9.97 -8.06 -4.73
CA LYS A 2 -9.57 -8.18 -6.14
C LYS A 2 -8.06 -8.39 -6.31
N ALA A 3 -7.22 -7.63 -5.63
CA ALA A 3 -5.77 -7.81 -5.68
C ALA A 3 -5.34 -9.24 -5.28
N ALA A 4 -5.87 -9.75 -4.14
CA ALA A 4 -5.54 -11.10 -3.66
C ALA A 4 -6.04 -12.25 -4.56
N ALA A 5 -7.01 -11.99 -5.43
CA ALA A 5 -7.45 -12.96 -6.42
C ALA A 5 -6.67 -12.84 -7.74
N ARG A 6 -6.45 -11.61 -8.21
CA ARG A 6 -5.94 -11.34 -9.55
C ARG A 6 -4.41 -11.35 -9.64
N LEU A 7 -3.70 -10.79 -8.66
CA LEU A 7 -2.24 -10.68 -8.75
C LEU A 7 -1.52 -12.04 -8.76
N PRO A 8 -1.91 -13.05 -7.95
CA PRO A 8 -1.31 -14.36 -8.05
C PRO A 8 -1.55 -15.04 -9.40
N ALA A 9 -2.75 -14.89 -9.96
CA ALA A 9 -3.11 -15.53 -11.21
C ALA A 9 -2.55 -14.84 -12.45
N LEU A 10 -2.41 -13.51 -12.42
CA LEU A 10 -2.04 -12.70 -13.59
C LEU A 10 -0.60 -12.24 -13.61
N ALA A 11 0.03 -12.16 -12.46
CA ALA A 11 1.31 -11.49 -12.33
C ALA A 11 2.36 -12.26 -11.49
N ASP A 12 2.07 -13.50 -11.10
CA ASP A 12 2.95 -14.32 -10.26
C ASP A 12 3.40 -13.58 -8.97
N ILE A 13 2.48 -12.86 -8.34
CA ILE A 13 2.72 -12.10 -7.12
C ILE A 13 1.93 -12.75 -5.98
N ALA A 14 2.63 -13.30 -5.00
CA ALA A 14 1.99 -13.76 -3.77
C ALA A 14 1.38 -12.57 -3.01
N VAL A 15 0.15 -12.72 -2.50
CA VAL A 15 -0.54 -11.64 -1.78
C VAL A 15 -0.99 -12.11 -0.42
N LEU A 16 -0.38 -11.56 0.63
CA LEU A 16 -0.87 -11.67 2.01
C LEU A 16 -1.78 -10.47 2.31
N ARG A 17 -2.99 -10.76 2.73
CA ARG A 17 -3.96 -9.74 3.15
C ARG A 17 -4.49 -10.08 4.53
N PHE A 18 -4.38 -9.15 5.45
CA PHE A 18 -4.82 -9.30 6.83
C PHE A 18 -5.70 -8.11 7.26
N ASN A 19 -6.41 -8.25 8.35
CA ASN A 19 -7.09 -7.16 9.04
C ASN A 19 -6.20 -6.69 10.19
N PHE A 20 -6.17 -5.39 10.42
CA PHE A 20 -5.58 -4.84 11.62
C PHE A 20 -6.43 -5.22 12.86
N ARG A 21 -5.87 -5.05 14.04
CA ARG A 21 -6.52 -5.23 15.34
C ARG A 21 -7.81 -4.41 15.44
N GLY A 22 -8.79 -4.92 16.17
CA GLY A 22 -10.07 -4.27 16.39
C GLY A 22 -11.00 -4.18 15.18
N VAL A 23 -10.59 -4.69 14.00
CA VAL A 23 -11.42 -4.61 12.79
C VAL A 23 -12.49 -5.70 12.80
N THR A 24 -13.75 -5.27 12.69
CA THR A 24 -14.91 -6.16 12.51
C THR A 24 -15.22 -6.38 11.05
N SER A 25 -15.46 -7.62 10.65
CA SER A 25 -15.85 -8.02 9.32
C SER A 25 -16.96 -9.10 9.39
N PRO A 26 -17.63 -9.44 8.28
CA PRO A 26 -18.58 -10.56 8.24
C PRO A 26 -17.98 -11.92 8.63
N ARG A 27 -16.66 -12.03 8.69
CA ARG A 27 -15.91 -13.25 9.06
C ARG A 27 -15.47 -13.27 10.52
N GLY A 28 -15.84 -12.26 11.30
CA GLY A 28 -15.45 -12.09 12.69
C GLY A 28 -14.69 -10.80 12.95
N THR A 29 -14.35 -10.59 14.22
CA THR A 29 -13.57 -9.45 14.69
C THR A 29 -12.15 -9.90 14.99
N SER A 30 -11.15 -9.16 14.50
CA SER A 30 -9.76 -9.36 14.92
C SER A 30 -9.57 -8.93 16.37
N GLY A 31 -8.70 -9.63 17.10
CA GLY A 31 -8.42 -9.31 18.50
C GLY A 31 -7.78 -7.93 18.66
N GLY A 32 -7.78 -7.44 19.91
CA GLY A 32 -7.25 -6.13 20.26
C GLY A 32 -8.18 -4.97 19.92
N GLU A 33 -7.67 -3.75 20.09
CA GLU A 33 -8.37 -2.50 19.83
C GLU A 33 -7.59 -1.66 18.82
N PHE A 34 -8.27 -0.71 18.19
CA PHE A 34 -7.64 0.21 17.24
C PHE A 34 -6.59 1.09 17.92
N GLY A 35 -5.33 0.94 17.52
CA GLY A 35 -4.15 1.60 18.11
C GLY A 35 -3.72 2.89 17.43
N HIS A 36 -4.57 3.49 16.60
CA HIS A 36 -4.30 4.77 15.90
C HIS A 36 -3.02 4.80 15.06
N GLY A 37 -2.54 3.64 14.59
CA GLY A 37 -1.31 3.51 13.80
C GLY A 37 -0.08 3.18 14.64
N LEU A 38 -0.21 3.08 15.97
CA LEU A 38 0.89 2.72 16.87
C LEU A 38 0.93 1.21 17.12
N ASP A 39 -0.13 0.65 17.68
CA ASP A 39 -0.16 -0.78 17.99
C ASP A 39 -0.25 -1.68 16.76
N GLU A 40 -0.71 -1.14 15.63
CA GLU A 40 -0.75 -1.86 14.34
C GLU A 40 0.65 -2.28 13.84
N GLN A 41 1.73 -1.79 14.44
CA GLN A 41 3.09 -2.30 14.23
C GLN A 41 3.18 -3.81 14.47
N HIS A 42 2.50 -4.32 15.50
CA HIS A 42 2.51 -5.73 15.84
C HIS A 42 1.76 -6.59 14.80
N ASP A 43 0.72 -6.02 14.19
CA ASP A 43 -0.02 -6.70 13.13
C ASP A 43 0.81 -6.78 11.85
N LEU A 44 1.53 -5.69 11.53
CA LEU A 44 2.46 -5.67 10.41
C LEU A 44 3.63 -6.62 10.65
N ALA A 45 4.22 -6.63 11.84
CA ALA A 45 5.32 -7.53 12.20
C ALA A 45 4.89 -9.00 12.06
N ALA A 46 3.73 -9.39 12.59
CA ALA A 46 3.20 -10.74 12.44
C ALA A 46 2.97 -11.13 10.96
N ALA A 47 2.53 -10.20 10.14
CA ALA A 47 2.39 -10.42 8.70
C ALA A 47 3.77 -10.63 8.03
N MET A 48 4.77 -9.85 8.39
CA MET A 48 6.13 -9.98 7.86
C MET A 48 6.82 -11.27 8.32
N ASP A 49 6.61 -11.69 9.57
CA ASP A 49 7.09 -12.98 10.08
C ASP A 49 6.51 -14.15 9.27
N LEU A 50 5.23 -14.08 8.93
CA LEU A 50 4.61 -15.09 8.07
C LEU A 50 5.22 -15.08 6.66
N VAL A 51 5.46 -13.92 6.05
CA VAL A 51 6.12 -13.81 4.74
C VAL A 51 7.50 -14.44 4.77
N GLN A 52 8.30 -14.15 5.79
CA GLN A 52 9.63 -14.70 5.98
C GLN A 52 9.59 -16.23 6.21
N SER A 53 8.68 -16.69 7.07
CA SER A 53 8.52 -18.14 7.36
C SER A 53 8.13 -18.97 6.13
N ARG A 54 7.53 -18.33 5.13
CA ARG A 54 7.19 -18.94 3.84
C ARG A 54 8.29 -18.83 2.80
N GLY A 55 9.40 -18.18 3.12
CA GLY A 55 10.52 -17.96 2.20
C GLY A 55 10.15 -17.14 0.96
N LEU A 56 9.16 -16.24 1.08
CA LEU A 56 8.72 -15.41 -0.04
C LEU A 56 9.73 -14.27 -0.26
N PRO A 57 10.35 -14.19 -1.44
CA PRO A 57 11.37 -13.18 -1.73
C PRO A 57 10.75 -11.82 -2.05
N HIS A 58 11.57 -10.77 -1.95
CA HIS A 58 11.25 -9.40 -2.41
C HIS A 58 9.92 -8.85 -1.89
N PRO A 59 9.68 -8.83 -0.57
CA PRO A 59 8.41 -8.36 -0.03
C PRO A 59 8.22 -6.87 -0.25
N TRP A 60 6.98 -6.49 -0.58
CA TRP A 60 6.52 -5.10 -0.67
C TRP A 60 5.33 -4.90 0.24
N ILE A 61 5.23 -3.72 0.83
CA ILE A 61 4.02 -3.31 1.55
C ILE A 61 3.14 -2.48 0.60
N VAL A 62 1.87 -2.86 0.48
CA VAL A 62 0.86 -2.05 -0.23
C VAL A 62 -0.14 -1.57 0.81
N GLY A 63 -0.02 -0.31 1.20
CA GLY A 63 -0.96 0.35 2.09
C GLY A 63 -2.07 1.05 1.32
N TRP A 64 -3.28 1.08 1.88
CA TRP A 64 -4.37 1.90 1.40
C TRP A 64 -4.96 2.71 2.53
N SER A 65 -5.14 4.04 2.32
CA SER A 65 -5.69 4.95 3.33
C SER A 65 -4.95 4.79 4.67
N PHE A 66 -5.61 4.41 5.75
CA PHE A 66 -4.97 4.15 7.05
C PHE A 66 -3.78 3.17 6.96
N GLY A 67 -3.84 2.17 6.08
CA GLY A 67 -2.74 1.23 5.89
C GLY A 67 -1.45 1.89 5.37
N THR A 68 -1.54 3.07 4.73
CA THR A 68 -0.36 3.84 4.33
C THR A 68 0.35 4.47 5.52
N GLU A 69 -0.41 4.89 6.52
CA GLU A 69 0.12 5.45 7.77
C GLU A 69 0.95 4.40 8.54
N VAL A 70 0.42 3.17 8.61
CA VAL A 70 1.14 2.04 9.23
C VAL A 70 2.41 1.69 8.43
N ALA A 71 2.31 1.67 7.08
CA ALA A 71 3.46 1.41 6.23
C ALA A 71 4.56 2.47 6.40
N LEU A 72 4.19 3.75 6.45
CA LEU A 72 5.15 4.86 6.61
C LEU A 72 5.83 4.84 7.98
N LYS A 73 5.10 4.52 9.05
CA LYS A 73 5.64 4.45 10.41
C LYS A 73 6.60 3.27 10.62
N TRP A 74 6.19 2.09 10.18
CA TRP A 74 6.79 0.83 10.61
C TRP A 74 7.41 0.02 9.49
N GLY A 75 7.15 0.38 8.23
CA GLY A 75 7.64 -0.39 7.08
C GLY A 75 9.16 -0.52 7.01
N LEU A 76 9.89 0.52 7.40
CA LEU A 76 11.36 0.51 7.38
C LEU A 76 11.99 -0.44 8.41
N GLU A 77 11.24 -0.89 9.41
CA GLU A 77 11.71 -1.88 10.39
C GLU A 77 11.77 -3.31 9.82
N HIS A 78 11.27 -3.49 8.60
CA HIS A 78 11.15 -4.81 7.97
C HIS A 78 12.01 -4.93 6.71
N PRO A 79 12.43 -6.15 6.33
CA PRO A 79 13.24 -6.41 5.14
C PRO A 79 12.39 -6.35 3.87
N ILE A 80 11.89 -5.18 3.52
CA ILE A 80 11.08 -4.93 2.34
C ILE A 80 11.91 -4.30 1.21
N GLU A 81 11.46 -4.45 -0.04
CA GLU A 81 12.01 -3.73 -1.20
C GLU A 81 11.46 -2.29 -1.28
N GLY A 82 10.23 -2.10 -0.82
CA GLY A 82 9.58 -0.79 -0.83
C GLY A 82 8.13 -0.83 -0.36
N ALA A 83 7.49 0.33 -0.44
CA ALA A 83 6.07 0.49 -0.15
C ALA A 83 5.35 1.23 -1.27
N ILE A 84 4.10 0.80 -1.54
CA ILE A 84 3.16 1.47 -2.42
C ILE A 84 2.03 2.02 -1.56
N LEU A 85 1.86 3.32 -1.58
CA LEU A 85 0.88 4.05 -0.80
C LEU A 85 -0.30 4.44 -1.70
N LEU A 86 -1.46 3.83 -1.46
CA LEU A 86 -2.68 4.14 -2.19
C LEU A 86 -3.53 5.12 -1.38
N SER A 87 -3.76 6.32 -1.91
CA SER A 87 -4.53 7.37 -1.24
C SER A 87 -4.04 7.66 0.20
N PRO A 88 -2.75 7.99 0.43
CA PRO A 88 -2.23 8.29 1.76
C PRO A 88 -2.85 9.60 2.29
N PRO A 89 -3.56 9.58 3.43
CA PRO A 89 -4.14 10.80 3.98
C PRO A 89 -3.12 11.63 4.78
N LEU A 90 -2.04 11.03 5.26
CA LEU A 90 -0.97 11.63 6.08
C LEU A 90 -1.49 12.34 7.34
N HIS A 91 -2.61 11.85 7.93
CA HIS A 91 -3.20 12.44 9.13
C HIS A 91 -2.46 12.05 10.41
N ARG A 92 -1.87 10.85 10.41
CA ARG A 92 -1.17 10.26 11.57
C ARG A 92 0.32 10.08 11.32
N THR A 93 0.81 10.40 10.14
CA THR A 93 2.22 10.35 9.78
C THR A 93 2.86 11.71 10.06
N THR A 94 3.85 11.73 10.92
CA THR A 94 4.64 12.94 11.21
C THR A 94 5.62 13.23 10.07
N PRO A 95 6.10 14.48 9.93
CA PRO A 95 7.16 14.81 8.97
C PRO A 95 8.43 14.00 9.17
N ALA A 96 8.75 13.62 10.41
CA ALA A 96 9.94 12.81 10.72
C ALA A 96 9.77 11.36 10.22
N GLU A 97 8.61 10.77 10.42
CA GLU A 97 8.30 9.41 9.94
C GLU A 97 8.31 9.34 8.40
N LEU A 98 7.75 10.35 7.73
CA LEU A 98 7.82 10.44 6.28
C LEU A 98 9.26 10.67 5.83
N GLY A 99 9.97 11.63 6.43
CA GLY A 99 11.36 11.97 6.09
C GLY A 99 12.35 10.83 6.31
N ALA A 100 12.05 9.87 7.19
CA ALA A 100 12.90 8.69 7.41
C ALA A 100 13.04 7.78 6.17
N TRP A 101 12.13 7.90 5.21
CA TRP A 101 12.23 7.16 3.94
C TRP A 101 13.30 7.73 3.01
N ALA A 102 13.66 9.03 3.15
CA ALA A 102 14.71 9.65 2.35
C ALA A 102 16.06 8.97 2.63
N GLY A 103 16.73 8.55 1.55
CA GLY A 103 18.02 7.86 1.66
C GLY A 103 17.98 6.48 2.32
N SER A 104 16.81 5.92 2.62
CA SER A 104 16.67 4.59 3.24
C SER A 104 17.09 3.44 2.34
N GLY A 105 17.24 3.68 1.03
CA GLY A 105 17.47 2.66 0.01
C GLY A 105 16.22 1.83 -0.33
N LYS A 106 15.07 2.11 0.30
CA LYS A 106 13.79 1.47 0.00
C LYS A 106 12.98 2.32 -0.99
N ARG A 107 12.32 1.66 -1.93
CA ARG A 107 11.48 2.37 -2.89
C ARG A 107 10.18 2.83 -2.22
N LEU A 108 9.79 4.08 -2.46
CA LEU A 108 8.51 4.63 -2.00
C LEU A 108 7.71 5.10 -3.21
N VAL A 109 6.49 4.60 -3.36
CA VAL A 109 5.57 4.97 -4.44
C VAL A 109 4.31 5.55 -3.83
N ALA A 110 3.95 6.77 -4.20
CA ALA A 110 2.73 7.44 -3.75
C ALA A 110 1.74 7.56 -4.91
N VAL A 111 0.64 6.83 -4.84
CA VAL A 111 -0.44 6.83 -5.83
C VAL A 111 -1.59 7.67 -5.31
N ILE A 112 -1.73 8.87 -5.84
CA ILE A 112 -2.63 9.90 -5.35
C ILE A 112 -3.79 10.11 -6.31
N PRO A 113 -5.03 9.85 -5.89
CA PRO A 113 -6.21 10.15 -6.71
C PRO A 113 -6.41 11.66 -6.87
N GLU A 114 -6.73 12.11 -8.06
CA GLU A 114 -6.99 13.53 -8.33
C GLU A 114 -8.12 14.10 -7.47
N LEU A 115 -9.17 13.31 -7.29
CA LEU A 115 -10.38 13.70 -6.55
C LEU A 115 -10.41 13.09 -5.15
N ASP A 116 -9.23 12.97 -4.51
CA ASP A 116 -9.16 12.49 -3.13
C ASP A 116 -9.79 13.50 -2.16
N ASP A 117 -10.54 12.97 -1.19
CA ASP A 117 -11.24 13.79 -0.18
C ASP A 117 -10.30 14.26 0.95
N TYR A 118 -9.11 13.64 1.08
CA TYR A 118 -8.17 13.89 2.19
C TYR A 118 -6.89 14.58 1.74
N LEU A 119 -6.28 14.12 0.65
CA LEU A 119 -5.00 14.65 0.17
C LEU A 119 -4.95 14.60 -1.36
N ARG A 120 -4.98 15.75 -1.99
CA ARG A 120 -4.94 15.89 -3.44
C ARG A 120 -3.50 15.98 -3.97
N PRO A 121 -3.27 15.72 -5.28
CA PRO A 121 -1.93 15.64 -5.86
C PRO A 121 -1.04 16.85 -5.57
N ALA A 122 -1.54 18.07 -5.63
CA ALA A 122 -0.73 19.28 -5.40
C ALA A 122 -0.20 19.33 -3.96
N GLU A 123 -1.09 19.16 -2.96
CA GLU A 123 -0.71 19.13 -1.55
C GLU A 123 0.16 17.91 -1.23
N ALA A 124 -0.16 16.74 -1.80
CA ALA A 124 0.65 15.55 -1.63
C ALA A 124 2.08 15.75 -2.15
N ALA A 125 2.26 16.38 -3.32
CA ALA A 125 3.58 16.69 -3.87
C ALA A 125 4.42 17.56 -2.92
N GLU A 126 3.81 18.56 -2.29
CA GLU A 126 4.47 19.40 -1.28
C GLU A 126 4.90 18.57 -0.05
N ARG A 127 4.02 17.70 0.44
CA ARG A 127 4.31 16.83 1.59
C ARG A 127 5.41 15.82 1.30
N PHE A 128 5.36 15.16 0.13
CA PHE A 128 6.35 14.18 -0.30
C PHE A 128 7.67 14.79 -0.79
N ALA A 129 7.77 16.11 -0.93
CA ALA A 129 9.04 16.79 -1.22
C ALA A 129 10.13 16.52 -0.14
N ALA A 130 9.72 16.10 1.06
CA ALA A 130 10.64 15.63 2.12
C ALA A 130 11.36 14.31 1.76
N VAL A 131 10.86 13.57 0.76
CA VAL A 131 11.43 12.30 0.26
C VAL A 131 11.55 12.41 -1.26
N PRO A 132 12.60 13.06 -1.78
CA PRO A 132 12.72 13.37 -3.21
C PRO A 132 12.79 12.13 -4.11
N GLU A 133 13.14 10.97 -3.57
CA GLU A 133 13.17 9.69 -4.28
C GLU A 133 11.78 9.06 -4.44
N THR A 134 10.73 9.67 -3.87
CA THR A 134 9.37 9.15 -4.00
C THR A 134 8.91 9.15 -5.45
N GLU A 135 8.52 7.98 -5.94
CA GLU A 135 7.82 7.87 -7.21
C GLU A 135 6.38 8.35 -7.04
N PHE A 136 6.07 9.53 -7.55
CA PHE A 136 4.78 10.19 -7.38
C PHE A 136 3.88 9.95 -8.59
N VAL A 137 2.70 9.37 -8.38
CA VAL A 137 1.73 9.02 -9.41
C VAL A 137 0.40 9.71 -9.11
N ALA A 138 0.10 10.79 -9.82
CA ALA A 138 -1.23 11.40 -9.81
C ALA A 138 -2.16 10.62 -10.76
N VAL A 139 -3.35 10.24 -10.29
CA VAL A 139 -4.32 9.48 -11.09
C VAL A 139 -5.54 10.31 -11.38
N GLU A 140 -5.67 10.72 -12.66
CA GLU A 140 -6.79 11.51 -13.16
C GLU A 140 -8.13 10.79 -12.93
N GLY A 141 -9.15 11.52 -12.48
CA GLY A 141 -10.48 10.99 -12.15
C GLY A 141 -10.52 9.99 -10.99
N GLY A 142 -9.36 9.67 -10.40
CA GLY A 142 -9.27 8.79 -9.25
C GLY A 142 -9.97 9.35 -8.02
N LYS A 143 -10.57 8.46 -7.21
CA LYS A 143 -11.18 8.80 -5.92
C LYS A 143 -10.58 7.94 -4.81
N HIS A 144 -10.68 8.39 -3.57
CA HIS A 144 -10.07 7.76 -2.39
C HIS A 144 -10.28 6.23 -2.31
N LEU A 145 -11.48 5.76 -2.62
CA LEU A 145 -11.87 4.35 -2.46
C LEU A 145 -11.53 3.44 -3.64
N TRP A 146 -11.04 3.96 -4.76
CA TRP A 146 -10.70 3.19 -5.95
C TRP A 146 -11.83 2.26 -6.42
N VAL A 147 -13.06 2.77 -6.43
CA VAL A 147 -14.28 1.99 -6.74
C VAL A 147 -14.43 1.78 -8.25
N GLY A 148 -14.84 0.59 -8.62
CA GLY A 148 -15.08 0.20 -10.01
C GLY A 148 -13.95 -0.61 -10.64
N GLU A 149 -14.19 -1.19 -11.80
CA GLU A 149 -13.20 -2.03 -12.50
C GLU A 149 -12.05 -1.18 -13.07
N GLU A 150 -12.34 -0.02 -13.61
CA GLU A 150 -11.34 0.89 -14.17
C GLU A 150 -10.31 1.31 -13.10
N GLN A 151 -10.79 1.75 -11.93
CA GLN A 151 -9.93 2.14 -10.81
C GLN A 151 -9.16 0.94 -10.24
N THR A 152 -9.82 -0.21 -10.16
CA THR A 152 -9.14 -1.46 -9.77
C THR A 152 -8.03 -1.82 -10.74
N TYR A 153 -8.32 -1.79 -12.04
CA TYR A 153 -7.33 -2.07 -13.09
C TYR A 153 -6.14 -1.12 -12.98
N ARG A 154 -6.41 0.17 -12.78
CA ARG A 154 -5.35 1.18 -12.61
C ARG A 154 -4.45 0.84 -11.42
N VAL A 155 -5.03 0.57 -10.25
CA VAL A 155 -4.25 0.21 -9.04
C VAL A 155 -3.43 -1.07 -9.24
N LEU A 156 -4.02 -2.11 -9.82
CA LEU A 156 -3.29 -3.35 -10.09
C LEU A 156 -2.14 -3.13 -11.08
N THR A 157 -2.36 -2.32 -12.12
CA THR A 157 -1.31 -1.96 -13.08
C THR A 157 -0.16 -1.23 -12.39
N GLU A 158 -0.45 -0.27 -11.48
CA GLU A 158 0.58 0.43 -10.71
C GLU A 158 1.40 -0.53 -9.83
N ILE A 159 0.74 -1.49 -9.17
CA ILE A 159 1.44 -2.51 -8.37
C ILE A 159 2.33 -3.37 -9.27
N VAL A 160 1.77 -3.92 -10.35
CA VAL A 160 2.50 -4.84 -11.24
C VAL A 160 3.67 -4.15 -11.94
N ALA A 161 3.53 -2.88 -12.30
CA ALA A 161 4.61 -2.10 -12.92
C ALA A 161 5.87 -2.00 -12.04
N ARG A 162 5.75 -2.16 -10.73
CA ARG A 162 6.89 -2.11 -9.79
C ARG A 162 7.38 -3.47 -9.36
N LEU A 163 6.49 -4.46 -9.30
CA LEU A 163 6.82 -5.78 -8.79
C LEU A 163 7.16 -6.78 -9.91
N ASN A 164 6.42 -6.76 -11.01
CA ASN A 164 6.64 -7.65 -12.15
C ASN A 164 6.23 -7.00 -13.47
N PRO A 165 6.96 -5.98 -13.96
CA PRO A 165 6.56 -5.21 -15.15
C PRO A 165 6.50 -6.04 -16.44
N GLY A 166 7.19 -7.20 -16.47
CA GLY A 166 7.26 -8.05 -17.65
C GLY A 166 5.93 -8.69 -18.07
N VAL A 167 4.92 -8.68 -17.18
CA VAL A 167 3.59 -9.24 -17.46
C VAL A 167 2.56 -8.20 -17.91
N LEU A 168 2.96 -6.94 -18.01
CA LEU A 168 2.07 -5.88 -18.48
C LEU A 168 1.91 -5.92 -20.02
N PRO A 169 0.75 -5.51 -20.57
CA PRO A 169 -0.44 -5.04 -19.83
C PRO A 169 -1.28 -6.17 -19.23
N LEU A 170 -1.91 -5.91 -18.09
CA LEU A 170 -2.88 -6.84 -17.51
C LEU A 170 -4.15 -6.95 -18.38
N PRO A 171 -4.87 -8.08 -18.37
CA PRO A 171 -6.17 -8.18 -19.00
C PRO A 171 -7.18 -7.24 -18.34
N ARG A 172 -8.01 -6.56 -19.12
CA ARG A 172 -9.03 -5.64 -18.59
C ARG A 172 -10.22 -6.33 -17.97
N THR A 173 -10.50 -7.56 -18.40
CA THR A 173 -11.58 -8.41 -17.86
C THR A 173 -11.01 -9.51 -17.01
N TRP A 174 -11.74 -9.89 -15.97
CA TRP A 174 -11.39 -10.98 -15.07
C TRP A 174 -12.59 -11.91 -14.90
N GLU A 175 -12.44 -13.16 -15.29
CA GLU A 175 -13.50 -14.19 -15.27
C GLU A 175 -13.26 -15.25 -14.17
N GLY A 176 -12.51 -14.92 -13.12
CA GLY A 176 -12.18 -15.82 -12.01
C GLY A 176 -12.83 -15.47 -10.65
#